data_3840674c828ea6f6d647479d3301ae4b
#
_entry.id   3840674c828ea6f6d647479d3301ae4b
#
_cell.length_a   1.000
_cell.length_b   1.000
_cell.length_c   1.000
_cell.angle_alpha   90.00
_cell.angle_beta   90.00
_cell.angle_gamma   90.00
#
_symmetry.space_group_name_H-M   'P 1'
#
loop_
_entity.id
_entity.type
_entity.pdbx_description
1 polymer ?
#
loop_
_entity_poly.entity_id
_entity_poly.type
_entity_poly.pdbx_seq_one_letter_code
_entity_poly.pdbx_strand_id
1 'polypeptide(L)'
;FEVSENLYADLAYLETLWNYAFKMSGDQDWLFGAYSLADVFFAPVAARIACYKLPVSQQAQQYVDKHLAHQDFRQWRAMGLTKHYDPFPYNMPCASVPWPGPRTIAAAVAQGPSENETCPYSGDAVTDFLRIDGRVFGFCNPFCRDKTLVDPAAWPEFMALYSTAKA
;
A
#
# COMPACT_ATOMS: atom_id res chain seq x y z
N PHE A 1 -17.82 -13.99 -0.19
CA PHE A 1 -16.90 -14.95 -0.83
C PHE A 1 -16.82 -16.20 0.05
N GLU A 2 -17.18 -17.36 -0.50
CA GLU A 2 -17.14 -18.65 0.20
C GLU A 2 -15.79 -19.31 -0.08
N VAL A 3 -15.09 -19.73 0.98
CA VAL A 3 -13.76 -20.34 0.88
C VAL A 3 -13.92 -21.83 0.61
N SER A 4 -13.37 -22.32 -0.52
CA SER A 4 -13.42 -23.74 -0.88
C SER A 4 -12.47 -24.58 -0.02
N GLU A 5 -12.71 -25.89 0.05
CA GLU A 5 -11.83 -26.84 0.76
C GLU A 5 -10.38 -26.79 0.21
N ASN A 6 -10.22 -26.68 -1.09
CA ASN A 6 -8.89 -26.55 -1.70
C ASN A 6 -8.16 -25.29 -1.24
N LEU A 7 -8.88 -24.15 -1.14
CA LEU A 7 -8.28 -22.91 -0.67
C LEU A 7 -7.91 -23.00 0.83
N TYR A 8 -8.70 -23.69 1.65
CA TYR A 8 -8.31 -23.98 3.03
C TYR A 8 -7.03 -24.78 3.11
N ALA A 9 -6.87 -25.83 2.27
CA ALA A 9 -5.65 -26.62 2.20
C ALA A 9 -4.44 -25.80 1.75
N ASP A 10 -4.61 -24.92 0.74
CA ASP A 10 -3.55 -24.02 0.27
C ASP A 10 -3.12 -23.03 1.36
N LEU A 11 -4.07 -22.45 2.11
CA LEU A 11 -3.77 -21.55 3.23
C LEU A 11 -3.02 -22.27 4.35
N ALA A 12 -3.43 -23.48 4.71
CA ALA A 12 -2.74 -24.30 5.72
C ALA A 12 -1.30 -24.65 5.28
N TYR A 13 -1.08 -24.94 4.01
CA TYR A 13 0.24 -25.18 3.48
C TYR A 13 1.10 -23.90 3.48
N LEU A 14 0.54 -22.79 3.08
CA LEU A 14 1.19 -21.48 3.13
C LEU A 14 1.65 -21.13 4.56
N GLU A 15 0.77 -21.28 5.54
CA GLU A 15 1.10 -21.04 6.95
C GLU A 15 2.21 -21.98 7.46
N THR A 16 2.22 -23.23 6.99
CA THR A 16 3.30 -24.17 7.30
C THR A 16 4.64 -23.65 6.81
N LEU A 17 4.70 -23.11 5.59
CA LEU A 17 5.93 -22.53 5.02
C LEU A 17 6.37 -21.28 5.79
N TRP A 18 5.44 -20.37 6.08
CA TRP A 18 5.76 -19.16 6.85
C TRP A 18 6.24 -19.47 8.26
N ASN A 19 5.56 -20.38 8.97
CA ASN A 19 5.95 -20.80 10.31
C ASN A 19 7.33 -21.46 10.33
N TYR A 20 7.65 -22.25 9.31
CA TYR A 20 8.98 -22.82 9.16
C TYR A 20 10.04 -21.74 9.00
N ALA A 21 9.82 -20.76 8.13
CA ALA A 21 10.76 -19.66 7.90
C ALA A 21 10.97 -18.81 9.17
N PHE A 22 9.89 -18.44 9.87
CA PHE A 22 9.97 -17.70 11.15
C PHE A 22 10.76 -18.48 12.19
N LYS A 23 10.51 -19.79 12.32
CA LYS A 23 11.24 -20.64 13.26
C LYS A 23 12.73 -20.71 12.94
N MET A 24 13.08 -20.79 11.67
CA MET A 24 14.47 -20.88 11.23
C MET A 24 15.23 -19.58 11.38
N SER A 25 14.57 -18.44 11.26
CA SER A 25 15.18 -17.12 11.43
C SER A 25 15.38 -16.71 12.88
N GLY A 26 14.62 -17.30 13.81
CA GLY A 26 14.60 -16.87 15.22
C GLY A 26 14.06 -15.46 15.45
N ASP A 27 13.60 -14.77 14.39
CA ASP A 27 12.97 -13.47 14.39
C ASP A 27 11.61 -13.59 13.71
N GLN A 28 10.59 -13.04 14.32
CA GLN A 28 9.21 -13.18 13.84
C GLN A 28 8.68 -11.94 13.14
N ASP A 29 9.53 -10.96 12.86
CA ASP A 29 9.10 -9.77 12.13
C ASP A 29 8.95 -10.04 10.64
N TRP A 30 9.93 -10.69 10.02
CA TRP A 30 9.92 -11.07 8.61
C TRP A 30 10.41 -12.53 8.47
N LEU A 31 10.11 -13.18 7.34
CA LEU A 31 10.34 -14.62 7.15
C LEU A 31 11.80 -15.04 7.45
N PHE A 32 12.75 -14.16 7.18
CA PHE A 32 14.17 -14.39 7.42
C PHE A 32 14.80 -13.31 8.32
N GLY A 33 14.02 -12.75 9.24
CA GLY A 33 14.45 -11.76 10.21
C GLY A 33 14.33 -10.33 9.71
N ALA A 34 14.98 -9.97 8.61
CA ALA A 34 14.85 -8.67 7.94
C ALA A 34 13.98 -8.80 6.68
N TYR A 35 13.34 -7.69 6.27
CA TYR A 35 12.57 -7.64 5.02
C TYR A 35 13.43 -8.05 3.82
N SER A 36 13.01 -9.03 3.08
CA SER A 36 13.78 -9.71 2.05
C SER A 36 12.97 -9.97 0.77
N LEU A 37 13.61 -10.52 -0.26
CA LEU A 37 12.92 -10.94 -1.48
C LEU A 37 11.81 -11.96 -1.21
N ALA A 38 11.96 -12.82 -0.20
CA ALA A 38 10.91 -13.75 0.17
C ALA A 38 9.62 -13.01 0.58
N ASP A 39 9.75 -11.95 1.37
CA ASP A 39 8.63 -11.13 1.79
C ASP A 39 8.03 -10.37 0.60
N VAL A 40 8.86 -9.85 -0.31
CA VAL A 40 8.40 -9.20 -1.55
C VAL A 40 7.55 -10.14 -2.39
N PHE A 41 7.94 -11.40 -2.55
CA PHE A 41 7.16 -12.41 -3.28
C PHE A 41 5.82 -12.74 -2.61
N PHE A 42 5.75 -12.68 -1.28
CA PHE A 42 4.51 -12.90 -0.55
C PHE A 42 3.64 -11.65 -0.40
N ALA A 43 4.11 -10.46 -0.73
CA ALA A 43 3.32 -9.24 -0.64
C ALA A 43 1.98 -9.29 -1.43
N PRO A 44 1.90 -9.80 -2.67
CA PRO A 44 0.62 -9.98 -3.37
C PRO A 44 -0.30 -11.00 -2.70
N VAL A 45 0.26 -12.04 -2.07
CA VAL A 45 -0.50 -13.06 -1.32
C VAL A 45 -1.09 -12.42 -0.07
N ALA A 46 -0.30 -11.68 0.70
CA ALA A 46 -0.74 -10.92 1.87
C ALA A 46 -1.90 -9.95 1.51
N ALA A 47 -1.77 -9.22 0.39
CA ALA A 47 -2.83 -8.36 -0.08
C ALA A 47 -4.13 -9.12 -0.39
N ARG A 48 -4.06 -10.30 -1.03
CA ARG A 48 -5.25 -11.13 -1.30
C ARG A 48 -5.89 -11.66 -0.03
N ILE A 49 -5.10 -12.15 0.93
CA ILE A 49 -5.61 -12.61 2.23
C ILE A 49 -6.42 -11.49 2.89
N ALA A 50 -5.86 -10.29 2.96
CA ALA A 50 -6.52 -9.14 3.56
C ALA A 50 -7.77 -8.69 2.78
N CYS A 51 -7.67 -8.52 1.45
CA CYS A 51 -8.77 -8.02 0.62
C CYS A 51 -9.95 -8.98 0.55
N TYR A 52 -9.69 -10.28 0.50
CA TYR A 52 -10.74 -11.30 0.47
C TYR A 52 -11.13 -11.80 1.86
N LYS A 53 -10.50 -11.29 2.91
CA LYS A 53 -10.72 -11.71 4.31
C LYS A 53 -10.60 -13.23 4.47
N LEU A 54 -9.52 -13.80 3.90
CA LEU A 54 -9.28 -15.22 3.97
C LEU A 54 -8.93 -15.63 5.41
N PRO A 55 -9.44 -16.78 5.87
CA PRO A 55 -9.22 -17.25 7.23
C PRO A 55 -7.77 -17.76 7.38
N VAL A 56 -7.00 -17.08 8.18
CA VAL A 56 -5.62 -17.44 8.53
C VAL A 56 -5.42 -17.33 10.04
N SER A 57 -4.36 -17.94 10.56
CA SER A 57 -4.00 -17.82 11.97
C SER A 57 -3.66 -16.39 12.37
N GLN A 58 -3.67 -16.12 13.67
CA GLN A 58 -3.28 -14.81 14.20
C GLN A 58 -1.86 -14.40 13.80
N GLN A 59 -0.92 -15.35 13.79
CA GLN A 59 0.46 -15.10 13.39
C GLN A 59 0.55 -14.72 11.91
N ALA A 60 -0.14 -15.46 11.04
CA ALA A 60 -0.22 -15.13 9.61
C ALA A 60 -0.89 -13.77 9.38
N GLN A 61 -1.95 -13.45 10.13
CA GLN A 61 -2.60 -12.13 10.04
C GLN A 61 -1.64 -11.00 10.46
N GLN A 62 -0.84 -11.16 11.50
CA GLN A 62 0.17 -10.18 11.89
C GLN A 62 1.20 -9.94 10.79
N TYR A 63 1.65 -11.00 10.12
CA TYR A 63 2.55 -10.88 8.97
C TYR A 63 1.89 -10.18 7.78
N VAL A 64 0.63 -10.49 7.49
CA VAL A 64 -0.17 -9.79 6.48
C VAL A 64 -0.25 -8.30 6.81
N ASP A 65 -0.60 -7.94 8.04
CA ASP A 65 -0.75 -6.53 8.46
C ASP A 65 0.57 -5.76 8.34
N LYS A 66 1.71 -6.39 8.64
CA LYS A 66 3.04 -5.81 8.43
C LYS A 66 3.30 -5.51 6.95
N HIS A 67 2.93 -6.43 6.04
CA HIS A 67 3.03 -6.17 4.60
C HIS A 67 2.21 -4.97 4.18
N LEU A 68 0.95 -4.88 4.61
CA LEU A 68 0.08 -3.77 4.24
C LEU A 68 0.58 -2.42 4.79
N ALA A 69 1.31 -2.45 5.91
CA ALA A 69 1.91 -1.27 6.52
C ALA A 69 3.29 -0.92 5.95
N HIS A 70 3.97 -1.85 5.28
CA HIS A 70 5.32 -1.64 4.75
C HIS A 70 5.36 -0.52 3.72
N GLN A 71 6.30 0.41 3.86
CA GLN A 71 6.37 1.61 3.02
C GLN A 71 6.46 1.27 1.53
N ASP A 72 7.36 0.37 1.14
CA ASP A 72 7.56 0.02 -0.27
C ASP A 72 6.32 -0.63 -0.88
N PHE A 73 5.61 -1.47 -0.10
CA PHE A 73 4.34 -2.05 -0.54
C PHE A 73 3.26 -0.98 -0.74
N ARG A 74 3.14 -0.03 0.18
CA ARG A 74 2.20 1.09 0.07
C ARG A 74 2.50 1.96 -1.15
N GLN A 75 3.78 2.26 -1.40
CA GLN A 75 4.23 3.00 -2.60
C GLN A 75 3.90 2.23 -3.88
N TRP A 76 4.25 0.94 -3.94
CA TRP A 76 3.95 0.10 -5.09
C TRP A 76 2.44 0.05 -5.38
N ARG A 77 1.62 -0.16 -4.35
CA ARG A 77 0.17 -0.13 -4.44
C ARG A 77 -0.34 1.22 -4.95
N ALA A 78 0.15 2.32 -4.38
CA ALA A 78 -0.26 3.67 -4.77
C ALA A 78 0.06 3.95 -6.26
N MET A 79 1.25 3.57 -6.73
CA MET A 79 1.62 3.68 -8.15
C MET A 79 0.72 2.81 -9.05
N GLY A 80 0.40 1.58 -8.62
CA GLY A 80 -0.50 0.69 -9.37
C GLY A 80 -1.90 1.27 -9.55
N LEU A 81 -2.43 1.92 -8.52
CA LEU A 81 -3.76 2.52 -8.52
C LEU A 81 -3.87 3.83 -9.32
N THR A 82 -2.77 4.38 -9.81
CA THR A 82 -2.83 5.47 -10.82
C THR A 82 -3.28 4.97 -12.20
N LYS A 83 -3.32 3.65 -12.41
CA LYS A 83 -3.79 3.03 -13.67
C LYS A 83 -5.30 2.84 -13.61
N HIS A 84 -6.01 3.41 -14.56
CA HIS A 84 -7.47 3.38 -14.63
C HIS A 84 -7.96 2.28 -15.57
N TYR A 85 -7.50 1.05 -15.35
CA TYR A 85 -8.00 -0.10 -16.11
C TYR A 85 -8.10 -1.33 -15.20
N ASP A 86 -9.15 -2.11 -15.40
CA ASP A 86 -9.32 -3.41 -14.77
C ASP A 86 -8.72 -4.49 -15.69
N PRO A 87 -7.70 -5.24 -15.25
CA PRO A 87 -7.14 -6.31 -16.06
C PRO A 87 -8.17 -7.44 -16.21
N PHE A 88 -8.50 -7.80 -17.44
CA PHE A 88 -9.27 -9.01 -17.72
C PHE A 88 -8.36 -10.25 -17.50
N PRO A 89 -8.82 -11.33 -16.86
CA PRO A 89 -10.17 -11.71 -16.42
C PRO A 89 -10.47 -11.42 -14.94
N TYR A 90 -9.77 -10.50 -14.29
CA TYR A 90 -9.86 -10.25 -12.85
C TYR A 90 -11.08 -9.41 -12.43
N ASN A 91 -11.97 -9.09 -13.36
CA ASN A 91 -13.22 -8.43 -13.03
C ASN A 91 -14.17 -9.39 -12.28
N MET A 92 -14.02 -9.45 -10.96
CA MET A 92 -14.82 -10.32 -10.11
C MET A 92 -16.18 -9.68 -9.84
N PRO A 93 -17.30 -10.43 -9.97
CA PRO A 93 -18.66 -9.91 -9.71
C PRO A 93 -18.93 -9.84 -8.19
N CYS A 94 -18.12 -9.07 -7.46
CA CYS A 94 -18.27 -8.90 -6.02
C CYS A 94 -18.25 -7.40 -5.66
N ALA A 95 -18.90 -7.06 -4.55
CA ALA A 95 -18.92 -5.70 -4.04
C ALA A 95 -17.53 -5.28 -3.59
N SER A 96 -17.14 -4.05 -3.94
CA SER A 96 -15.92 -3.44 -3.44
C SER A 96 -16.01 -3.20 -1.94
N VAL A 97 -14.92 -3.46 -1.24
CA VAL A 97 -14.77 -3.15 0.19
C VAL A 97 -13.66 -2.12 0.39
N PRO A 98 -13.70 -1.34 1.48
CA PRO A 98 -12.60 -0.44 1.81
C PRO A 98 -11.27 -1.19 1.92
N TRP A 99 -10.18 -0.52 1.54
CA TRP A 99 -8.83 -1.04 1.70
C TRP A 99 -8.57 -1.43 3.17
N PRO A 100 -8.15 -2.68 3.47
CA PRO A 100 -7.97 -3.16 4.84
C PRO A 100 -6.65 -2.72 5.50
N GLY A 101 -5.72 -2.14 4.74
CA GLY A 101 -4.44 -1.65 5.27
C GLY A 101 -4.57 -0.34 6.05
N PRO A 102 -3.44 0.26 6.44
CA PRO A 102 -3.42 1.48 7.23
C PRO A 102 -4.27 2.60 6.60
N ARG A 103 -4.95 3.37 7.45
CA ARG A 103 -5.67 4.56 7.00
C ARG A 103 -4.66 5.59 6.48
N THR A 104 -4.96 6.14 5.31
CA THR A 104 -4.16 7.22 4.74
C THR A 104 -4.73 8.60 5.11
N ILE A 105 -3.95 9.64 4.86
CA ILE A 105 -4.39 11.04 5.00
C ILE A 105 -5.37 11.34 3.87
N ALA A 106 -6.48 11.98 4.19
CA ALA A 106 -7.48 12.36 3.19
C ALA A 106 -6.93 13.43 2.25
N ALA A 107 -7.01 13.17 0.95
CA ALA A 107 -6.55 14.06 -0.09
C ALA A 107 -7.59 14.18 -1.21
N ALA A 108 -7.61 15.32 -1.90
CA ALA A 108 -8.48 15.56 -3.05
C ALA A 108 -7.74 16.36 -4.13
N VAL A 109 -8.07 16.11 -5.39
CA VAL A 109 -7.56 16.93 -6.51
C VAL A 109 -8.00 18.38 -6.32
N ALA A 110 -7.10 19.31 -6.59
CA ALA A 110 -7.30 20.75 -6.40
C ALA A 110 -6.79 21.55 -7.59
N GLN A 111 -6.98 22.85 -7.51
CA GLN A 111 -6.33 23.86 -8.37
C GLN A 111 -5.38 24.70 -7.53
N GLY A 112 -4.32 25.22 -8.16
CA GLY A 112 -3.38 26.11 -7.50
C GLY A 112 -3.99 27.43 -7.02
N PRO A 113 -3.24 28.26 -6.34
CA PRO A 113 -1.80 28.10 -6.08
C PRO A 113 -1.49 27.08 -4.99
N SER A 114 -0.29 26.49 -5.02
CA SER A 114 0.26 25.58 -4.00
C SER A 114 1.25 26.27 -3.06
N GLU A 115 1.49 25.66 -1.91
CA GLU A 115 2.49 26.14 -0.94
C GLU A 115 3.94 25.90 -1.42
N ASN A 116 4.16 24.95 -2.33
CA ASN A 116 5.46 24.63 -2.91
C ASN A 116 5.50 25.01 -4.39
N GLU A 117 6.66 25.47 -4.85
CA GLU A 117 6.92 25.83 -6.25
C GLU A 117 7.46 24.66 -7.07
N THR A 118 8.07 23.66 -6.40
CA THR A 118 8.69 22.49 -7.04
C THR A 118 8.14 21.19 -6.51
N CYS A 119 8.07 20.19 -7.39
CA CYS A 119 7.62 18.84 -7.05
C CYS A 119 8.53 18.19 -6.02
N PRO A 120 8.01 17.59 -4.93
CA PRO A 120 8.82 16.97 -3.90
C PRO A 120 9.62 15.76 -4.40
N TYR A 121 9.27 15.20 -5.55
CA TYR A 121 9.92 14.01 -6.10
C TYR A 121 11.00 14.32 -7.14
N SER A 122 10.78 15.28 -8.03
CA SER A 122 11.68 15.58 -9.14
C SER A 122 12.39 16.93 -9.02
N GLY A 123 11.84 17.85 -8.23
CA GLY A 123 12.31 19.23 -8.18
C GLY A 123 11.80 20.12 -9.35
N ASP A 124 11.03 19.55 -10.28
CA ASP A 124 10.49 20.32 -11.41
C ASP A 124 9.33 21.24 -10.98
N ALA A 125 9.04 22.25 -11.81
CA ALA A 125 7.92 23.15 -11.60
C ALA A 125 6.57 22.41 -11.51
N VAL A 126 5.68 22.89 -10.64
CA VAL A 126 4.39 22.23 -10.37
C VAL A 126 3.32 22.63 -11.38
N THR A 127 2.52 21.65 -11.80
CA THR A 127 1.40 21.82 -12.74
C THR A 127 0.10 21.16 -12.24
N ASP A 128 0.19 20.25 -11.30
CA ASP A 128 -0.88 19.43 -10.77
C ASP A 128 -0.97 19.55 -9.26
N PHE A 129 -2.19 19.53 -8.69
CA PHE A 129 -2.38 19.96 -7.31
C PHE A 129 -3.26 19.01 -6.50
N LEU A 130 -2.94 18.85 -5.20
CA LEU A 130 -3.77 18.17 -4.20
C LEU A 130 -4.09 19.12 -3.04
N ARG A 131 -5.30 18.96 -2.49
CA ARG A 131 -5.67 19.56 -1.20
C ARG A 131 -5.62 18.49 -0.11
N ILE A 132 -4.90 18.78 0.96
CA ILE A 132 -4.75 17.93 2.14
C ILE A 132 -4.84 18.83 3.38
N ASP A 133 -5.76 18.54 4.29
CA ASP A 133 -6.01 19.33 5.49
C ASP A 133 -6.20 20.84 5.22
N GLY A 134 -6.90 21.17 4.14
CA GLY A 134 -7.16 22.55 3.71
C GLY A 134 -6.00 23.25 3.00
N ARG A 135 -4.82 22.64 2.93
CA ARG A 135 -3.60 23.13 2.28
C ARG A 135 -3.48 22.58 0.87
N VAL A 136 -2.87 23.33 -0.04
CA VAL A 136 -2.69 22.91 -1.45
C VAL A 136 -1.21 22.64 -1.71
N PHE A 137 -0.91 21.45 -2.23
CA PHE A 137 0.42 20.99 -2.60
C PHE A 137 0.52 20.74 -4.09
N GLY A 138 1.66 21.11 -4.69
CA GLY A 138 1.90 21.02 -6.13
C GLY A 138 2.82 19.85 -6.52
N PHE A 139 2.57 19.31 -7.71
CA PHE A 139 3.32 18.20 -8.33
C PHE A 139 3.60 18.52 -9.79
N CYS A 140 4.66 17.98 -10.37
CA CYS A 140 5.08 18.28 -11.73
C CYS A 140 4.25 17.60 -12.83
N ASN A 141 3.44 16.60 -12.48
CA ASN A 141 2.61 15.86 -13.43
C ASN A 141 1.49 15.07 -12.72
N PRO A 142 0.49 14.56 -13.48
CA PRO A 142 -0.61 13.78 -12.93
C PRO A 142 -0.17 12.51 -12.17
N PHE A 143 0.88 11.81 -12.62
CA PHE A 143 1.34 10.60 -11.95
C PHE A 143 1.87 10.89 -10.54
N CYS A 144 2.68 11.94 -10.39
CA CYS A 144 3.19 12.37 -9.08
C CYS A 144 2.05 12.80 -8.15
N ARG A 145 1.03 13.51 -8.68
CA ARG A 145 -0.18 13.87 -7.95
C ARG A 145 -0.98 12.63 -7.55
N ASP A 146 -1.29 11.74 -8.49
CA ASP A 146 -2.23 10.65 -8.28
C ASP A 146 -1.68 9.56 -7.36
N LYS A 147 -0.38 9.23 -7.44
CA LYS A 147 0.25 8.32 -6.48
C LYS A 147 0.20 8.87 -5.05
N THR A 148 0.34 10.19 -4.89
CA THR A 148 0.24 10.86 -3.59
C THR A 148 -1.22 10.93 -3.13
N LEU A 149 -2.19 11.16 -4.03
CA LEU A 149 -3.62 11.13 -3.73
C LEU A 149 -4.06 9.80 -3.11
N VAL A 150 -3.54 8.70 -3.63
CA VAL A 150 -3.89 7.35 -3.14
C VAL A 150 -3.39 7.12 -1.73
N ASP A 151 -2.15 7.50 -1.43
CA ASP A 151 -1.55 7.31 -0.11
C ASP A 151 -0.45 8.35 0.17
N PRO A 152 -0.82 9.55 0.67
CA PRO A 152 0.14 10.60 0.97
C PRO A 152 1.23 10.16 1.95
N ALA A 153 0.85 9.39 2.98
CA ALA A 153 1.75 8.97 4.03
C ALA A 153 2.78 7.90 3.62
N ALA A 154 2.65 7.34 2.41
CA ALA A 154 3.63 6.39 1.88
C ALA A 154 4.92 7.07 1.35
N TRP A 155 4.92 8.39 1.17
CA TRP A 155 5.97 9.12 0.47
C TRP A 155 6.77 10.02 1.42
N PRO A 156 7.99 9.63 1.85
CA PRO A 156 8.81 10.43 2.77
C PRO A 156 9.08 11.84 2.27
N GLU A 157 9.35 12.00 0.97
CA GLU A 157 9.62 13.30 0.34
C GLU A 157 8.42 14.24 0.45
N PHE A 158 7.22 13.71 0.20
CA PHE A 158 6.00 14.49 0.40
C PHE A 158 5.73 14.76 1.88
N MET A 159 5.92 13.77 2.77
CA MET A 159 5.72 13.94 4.20
C MET A 159 6.68 14.95 4.82
N ALA A 160 7.91 15.06 4.31
CA ALA A 160 8.83 16.12 4.71
C ALA A 160 8.26 17.51 4.38
N LEU A 161 7.77 17.70 3.14
CA LEU A 161 7.10 18.94 2.72
C LEU A 161 5.85 19.23 3.56
N TYR A 162 5.00 18.22 3.77
CA TYR A 162 3.77 18.33 4.54
C TYR A 162 4.02 18.74 6.00
N SER A 163 5.11 18.24 6.59
CA SER A 163 5.44 18.50 8.00
C SER A 163 6.07 19.87 8.24
N THR A 164 6.84 20.42 7.30
CA THR A 164 7.53 21.71 7.44
C THR A 164 6.58 22.90 7.46
N ALA A 165 5.43 22.80 6.84
CA ALA A 165 4.49 23.92 6.74
C ALA A 165 3.49 24.02 7.92
N LYS A 166 3.70 23.27 9.01
CA LYS A 166 2.93 23.38 10.27
C LYS A 166 3.58 24.27 11.33
N ALA A 167 4.71 24.95 10.99
CA ALA A 167 5.42 25.85 11.91
C ALA A 167 4.83 27.26 11.90
#